data_5e6b7c4e9ec0f6c3e018e5a23d1da0d8
#
_entry.id   5e6b7c4e9ec0f6c3e018e5a23d1da0d8
#
_cell.length_a   1.000
_cell.length_b   1.000
_cell.length_c   1.000
_cell.angle_alpha   90.00
_cell.angle_beta   90.00
_cell.angle_gamma   90.00
#
_symmetry.space_group_name_H-M   'P 1'
#
loop_
_entity.id
_entity.type
_entity.pdbx_description
1 polymer ?
#
loop_
_entity_poly.entity_id
_entity_poly.type
_entity_poly.pdbx_seq_one_letter_code
_entity_poly.pdbx_strand_id
1 'polypeptide(L)'
;MKNLVVLPYEDRYSQDWDRLIDSSRNGTFILKRKYMEYHKDRFPDSSYIAFDHDELVALIPGTIKDSCFFSHLGLTYGGWIINEMVGQLEMLQLFSKLNNLLKSENITKVVYKPVPYIYHNVPCEEDLYVLFRLDATLSERSVSSTIILDKKIAFNHSRKDGIRKAKKNSLRIERSTDYAGFWPVLEANLQNRHSAKPVHSLLEMQHLASLFPDNIVLYLVITSCSEIAAGTVLYINNNIVHVQYISSTKEGKSLGALDLLFDFLINDVYRDYRIFDSGTSCLCGGKLLDEGLIFQKEGFGGRSVCYDTYRYSIV
;
A
#
# COMPACT_ATOMS: atom_id res chain seq x y z
N MET A 1 -28.11 19.85 5.55
CA MET A 1 -27.14 19.07 4.70
C MET A 1 -26.04 20.03 4.32
N LYS A 2 -24.80 19.59 4.39
CA LYS A 2 -23.65 20.37 3.92
C LYS A 2 -23.74 20.62 2.42
N ASN A 3 -23.24 21.75 1.97
CA ASN A 3 -23.22 22.07 0.53
C ASN A 3 -21.83 21.76 -0.04
N LEU A 4 -21.52 20.48 -0.23
CA LEU A 4 -20.25 20.06 -0.79
C LEU A 4 -20.14 20.50 -2.26
N VAL A 5 -18.96 20.94 -2.65
CA VAL A 5 -18.61 21.24 -4.05
C VAL A 5 -17.46 20.31 -4.44
N VAL A 6 -17.63 19.52 -5.50
CA VAL A 6 -16.58 18.66 -6.05
C VAL A 6 -16.02 19.30 -7.31
N LEU A 7 -14.70 19.42 -7.39
CA LEU A 7 -13.98 20.05 -8.50
C LEU A 7 -12.82 19.16 -8.96
N PRO A 8 -12.42 19.24 -10.23
CA PRO A 8 -11.13 18.68 -10.66
C PRO A 8 -9.98 19.27 -9.84
N TYR A 9 -8.99 18.46 -9.54
CA TYR A 9 -7.78 18.91 -8.88
C TYR A 9 -6.98 19.83 -9.80
N GLU A 10 -6.38 20.87 -9.22
CA GLU A 10 -5.43 21.77 -9.86
C GLU A 10 -4.18 21.91 -8.97
N ASP A 11 -3.00 22.12 -9.56
CA ASP A 11 -1.70 22.18 -8.84
C ASP A 11 -1.64 23.23 -7.73
N ARG A 12 -2.45 24.30 -7.82
CA ARG A 12 -2.57 25.31 -6.74
C ARG A 12 -3.04 24.72 -5.41
N TYR A 13 -3.71 23.57 -5.44
CA TYR A 13 -4.20 22.86 -4.24
C TYR A 13 -3.24 21.80 -3.71
N SER A 14 -2.03 21.70 -4.27
CA SER A 14 -1.07 20.65 -3.90
C SER A 14 -0.74 20.62 -2.40
N GLN A 15 -0.57 21.79 -1.79
CA GLN A 15 -0.29 21.88 -0.34
C GLN A 15 -1.52 21.52 0.50
N ASP A 16 -2.71 21.92 0.08
CA ASP A 16 -3.96 21.59 0.77
C ASP A 16 -4.25 20.09 0.66
N TRP A 17 -4.00 19.50 -0.51
CA TRP A 17 -4.04 18.07 -0.73
C TRP A 17 -3.18 17.31 0.27
N ASP A 18 -1.88 17.65 0.37
CA ASP A 18 -0.95 16.95 1.26
C ASP A 18 -1.30 17.17 2.73
N ARG A 19 -1.81 18.36 3.12
CA ARG A 19 -2.32 18.62 4.47
C ARG A 19 -3.54 17.76 4.81
N LEU A 20 -4.48 17.61 3.86
CA LEU A 20 -5.63 16.73 4.06
C LEU A 20 -5.19 15.27 4.21
N ILE A 21 -4.24 14.78 3.39
CA ILE A 21 -3.68 13.43 3.57
C ILE A 21 -3.17 13.22 5.00
N ASP A 22 -2.43 14.18 5.54
CA ASP A 22 -1.82 14.07 6.87
C ASP A 22 -2.84 14.08 8.02
N SER A 23 -3.95 14.79 7.86
CA SER A 23 -5.01 14.92 8.88
C SER A 23 -6.22 14.00 8.66
N SER A 24 -6.26 13.28 7.55
CA SER A 24 -7.42 12.46 7.18
C SER A 24 -7.58 11.20 8.03
N ARG A 25 -8.78 10.63 7.96
CA ARG A 25 -9.09 9.37 8.64
C ARG A 25 -8.44 8.15 7.99
N ASN A 26 -8.11 8.22 6.69
CA ASN A 26 -7.65 7.08 5.87
C ASN A 26 -6.52 7.42 4.89
N GLY A 27 -5.85 8.56 5.03
CA GLY A 27 -4.74 8.95 4.17
C GLY A 27 -3.45 8.20 4.49
N THR A 28 -2.63 8.00 3.46
CA THR A 28 -1.29 7.42 3.56
C THR A 28 -0.33 8.21 2.66
N PHE A 29 0.97 8.14 2.93
CA PHE A 29 1.95 8.96 2.20
C PHE A 29 2.01 8.66 0.69
N ILE A 30 1.61 7.45 0.24
CA ILE A 30 1.56 7.12 -1.19
C ILE A 30 0.49 7.91 -1.96
N LEU A 31 -0.40 8.60 -1.26
CA LEU A 31 -1.43 9.47 -1.80
C LEU A 31 -1.01 10.94 -1.83
N LYS A 32 0.17 11.30 -1.32
CA LYS A 32 0.72 12.65 -1.41
C LYS A 32 1.14 12.98 -2.85
N ARG A 33 1.03 14.25 -3.20
CA ARG A 33 1.31 14.70 -4.58
C ARG A 33 2.68 14.28 -5.07
N LYS A 34 3.74 14.51 -4.29
CA LYS A 34 5.11 14.11 -4.66
C LYS A 34 5.27 12.61 -4.91
N TYR A 35 4.48 11.76 -4.21
CA TYR A 35 4.50 10.32 -4.48
C TYR A 35 3.75 10.01 -5.77
N MET A 36 2.56 10.57 -5.97
CA MET A 36 1.73 10.29 -7.15
C MET A 36 2.39 10.80 -8.45
N GLU A 37 3.13 11.89 -8.38
CA GLU A 37 3.73 12.54 -9.54
C GLU A 37 4.98 11.83 -10.11
N TYR A 38 5.62 10.90 -9.37
CA TYR A 38 6.80 10.20 -9.89
C TYR A 38 6.51 9.38 -11.16
N HIS A 39 5.26 9.01 -11.37
CA HIS A 39 4.84 8.18 -12.51
C HIS A 39 3.72 8.82 -13.35
N LYS A 40 3.58 10.14 -13.28
CA LYS A 40 2.54 10.90 -14.00
C LYS A 40 2.54 10.68 -15.53
N ASP A 41 3.70 10.39 -16.11
CA ASP A 41 3.82 10.10 -17.54
C ASP A 41 3.13 8.79 -17.93
N ARG A 42 3.02 7.82 -17.00
CA ARG A 42 2.33 6.55 -17.18
C ARG A 42 0.85 6.62 -16.79
N PHE A 43 0.54 7.46 -15.82
CA PHE A 43 -0.79 7.59 -15.22
C PHE A 43 -1.16 9.08 -15.10
N PRO A 44 -1.66 9.69 -16.21
CA PRO A 44 -2.11 11.09 -16.18
C PRO A 44 -3.12 11.32 -15.07
N ASP A 45 -2.93 12.40 -14.33
CA ASP A 45 -3.77 12.76 -13.20
C ASP A 45 -5.15 13.23 -13.63
N SER A 46 -6.17 12.66 -13.04
CA SER A 46 -7.58 13.04 -13.19
C SER A 46 -8.27 13.02 -11.83
N SER A 47 -7.58 13.53 -10.82
CA SER A 47 -8.04 13.57 -9.44
C SER A 47 -9.09 14.63 -9.21
N TYR A 48 -9.90 14.47 -8.15
CA TYR A 48 -10.90 15.45 -7.72
C TYR A 48 -10.73 15.80 -6.25
N ILE A 49 -11.21 16.99 -5.89
CA ILE A 49 -11.21 17.53 -4.54
C ILE A 49 -12.61 17.99 -4.17
N ALA A 50 -12.92 17.98 -2.90
CA ALA A 50 -14.24 18.40 -2.40
C ALA A 50 -14.11 19.39 -1.25
N PHE A 51 -14.86 20.48 -1.38
CA PHE A 51 -14.94 21.52 -0.38
C PHE A 51 -16.30 21.54 0.32
N ASP A 52 -16.30 21.84 1.61
CA ASP A 52 -17.45 22.35 2.35
C ASP A 52 -17.18 23.84 2.64
N HIS A 53 -17.87 24.73 1.93
CA HIS A 53 -17.51 26.15 1.85
C HIS A 53 -16.05 26.33 1.35
N ASP A 54 -15.19 26.90 2.17
CA ASP A 54 -13.78 27.15 1.82
C ASP A 54 -12.82 26.06 2.37
N GLU A 55 -13.34 25.06 3.07
CA GLU A 55 -12.54 23.98 3.67
C GLU A 55 -12.47 22.76 2.75
N LEU A 56 -11.25 22.30 2.44
CA LEU A 56 -11.04 21.04 1.74
C LEU A 56 -11.31 19.86 2.68
N VAL A 57 -12.38 19.10 2.42
CA VAL A 57 -12.87 18.04 3.30
C VAL A 57 -12.66 16.62 2.76
N ALA A 58 -12.52 16.49 1.45
CA ALA A 58 -12.28 15.20 0.81
C ALA A 58 -11.48 15.34 -0.50
N LEU A 59 -10.83 14.28 -0.89
CA LEU A 59 -10.16 14.15 -2.18
C LEU A 59 -10.24 12.72 -2.68
N ILE A 60 -10.13 12.54 -4.00
CA ILE A 60 -10.02 11.23 -4.63
C ILE A 60 -8.95 11.26 -5.70
N PRO A 61 -7.86 10.47 -5.56
CA PRO A 61 -6.89 10.32 -6.63
C PRO A 61 -7.54 9.63 -7.82
N GLY A 62 -7.22 10.06 -9.02
CA GLY A 62 -7.89 9.56 -10.22
C GLY A 62 -7.00 9.44 -11.42
N THR A 63 -7.33 8.48 -12.28
CA THR A 63 -6.79 8.32 -13.62
C THR A 63 -7.93 7.94 -14.56
N ILE A 64 -8.04 8.59 -15.70
CA ILE A 64 -9.03 8.23 -16.73
C ILE A 64 -8.35 7.48 -17.85
N LYS A 65 -8.94 6.34 -18.24
CA LYS A 65 -8.51 5.55 -19.39
C LYS A 65 -9.73 4.85 -20.01
N ASP A 66 -9.84 4.91 -21.33
CA ASP A 66 -10.88 4.20 -22.09
C ASP A 66 -12.32 4.43 -21.55
N SER A 67 -12.69 5.70 -21.32
CA SER A 67 -13.99 6.11 -20.72
C SER A 67 -14.27 5.47 -19.34
N CYS A 68 -13.23 5.11 -18.61
CA CYS A 68 -13.31 4.57 -17.26
C CYS A 68 -12.48 5.42 -16.30
N PHE A 69 -13.07 5.81 -15.19
CA PHE A 69 -12.36 6.44 -14.07
C PHE A 69 -11.83 5.34 -13.13
N PHE A 70 -10.57 5.43 -12.79
CA PHE A 70 -9.92 4.57 -11.81
C PHE A 70 -9.55 5.41 -10.58
N SER A 71 -9.81 4.94 -9.38
CA SER A 71 -9.29 5.56 -8.16
C SER A 71 -7.79 5.29 -8.01
N HIS A 72 -7.06 5.65 -9.02
CA HIS A 72 -5.67 5.62 -9.41
C HIS A 72 -5.12 4.26 -9.87
N LEU A 73 -4.76 4.16 -11.18
CA LEU A 73 -4.19 2.95 -11.80
C LEU A 73 -2.81 2.57 -11.26
N GLY A 74 -1.99 3.55 -10.89
CA GLY A 74 -0.62 3.35 -10.43
C GLY A 74 -0.45 3.10 -8.94
N LEU A 75 -1.55 3.07 -8.15
CA LEU A 75 -1.51 2.88 -6.71
C LEU A 75 -2.16 1.57 -6.29
N THR A 76 -1.73 1.04 -5.13
CA THR A 76 -2.28 -0.18 -4.54
C THR A 76 -3.74 0.02 -4.14
N TYR A 77 -4.07 1.20 -3.63
CA TYR A 77 -5.39 1.66 -3.22
C TYR A 77 -5.51 3.17 -3.42
N GLY A 78 -6.74 3.68 -3.39
CA GLY A 78 -7.08 5.09 -3.52
C GLY A 78 -8.45 5.33 -2.91
N GLY A 79 -9.46 5.69 -3.73
CA GLY A 79 -10.81 5.99 -3.25
C GLY A 79 -10.89 7.38 -2.58
N TRP A 80 -12.01 7.67 -1.95
CA TRP A 80 -12.18 8.91 -1.23
C TRP A 80 -11.33 8.95 0.04
N ILE A 81 -10.51 9.97 0.15
CA ILE A 81 -9.75 10.30 1.35
C ILE A 81 -10.47 11.46 2.03
N ILE A 82 -10.82 11.29 3.30
CA ILE A 82 -11.75 12.18 3.98
C ILE A 82 -11.25 12.63 5.35
N ASN A 83 -11.59 13.84 5.72
CA ASN A 83 -11.40 14.33 7.08
C ASN A 83 -12.54 13.89 8.02
N GLU A 84 -12.49 14.33 9.28
CA GLU A 84 -13.50 14.01 10.30
C GLU A 84 -14.89 14.62 10.02
N MET A 85 -14.95 15.62 9.16
CA MET A 85 -16.20 16.34 8.84
C MET A 85 -17.10 15.56 7.87
N VAL A 86 -16.57 14.58 7.16
CA VAL A 86 -17.31 13.77 6.17
C VAL A 86 -17.88 12.53 6.84
N GLY A 87 -19.18 12.48 6.95
CA GLY A 87 -19.93 11.30 7.41
C GLY A 87 -20.62 10.58 6.25
N GLN A 88 -21.55 9.67 6.59
CA GLN A 88 -22.23 8.82 5.59
C GLN A 88 -23.06 9.62 4.58
N LEU A 89 -23.74 10.69 5.01
CA LEU A 89 -24.57 11.51 4.12
C LEU A 89 -23.71 12.34 3.17
N GLU A 90 -22.61 12.86 3.65
CA GLU A 90 -21.62 13.58 2.84
C GLU A 90 -20.98 12.63 1.82
N MET A 91 -20.65 11.39 2.19
CA MET A 91 -20.10 10.41 1.26
C MET A 91 -21.07 10.08 0.12
N LEU A 92 -22.37 9.94 0.38
CA LEU A 92 -23.39 9.81 -0.66
C LEU A 92 -23.39 11.00 -1.63
N GLN A 93 -23.25 12.22 -1.10
CA GLN A 93 -23.18 13.43 -1.94
C GLN A 93 -21.89 13.46 -2.78
N LEU A 94 -20.74 13.08 -2.20
CA LEU A 94 -19.43 13.02 -2.90
C LEU A 94 -19.51 12.13 -4.12
N PHE A 95 -20.01 10.89 -3.97
CA PHE A 95 -20.18 9.98 -5.09
C PHE A 95 -21.16 10.50 -6.14
N SER A 96 -22.32 11.04 -5.71
CA SER A 96 -23.31 11.60 -6.62
C SER A 96 -22.74 12.74 -7.46
N LYS A 97 -22.03 13.69 -6.82
CA LYS A 97 -21.41 14.83 -7.50
C LYS A 97 -20.28 14.40 -8.43
N LEU A 98 -19.40 13.50 -7.98
CA LEU A 98 -18.34 12.94 -8.83
C LEU A 98 -18.93 12.24 -10.05
N ASN A 99 -19.95 11.38 -9.88
CA ASN A 99 -20.57 10.67 -10.98
C ASN A 99 -21.20 11.62 -12.00
N ASN A 100 -21.81 12.74 -11.55
CA ASN A 100 -22.34 13.75 -12.45
C ASN A 100 -21.23 14.45 -13.28
N LEU A 101 -20.10 14.78 -12.66
CA LEU A 101 -18.94 15.34 -13.36
C LEU A 101 -18.38 14.34 -14.38
N LEU A 102 -18.12 13.11 -13.97
CA LEU A 102 -17.62 12.05 -14.84
C LEU A 102 -18.58 11.78 -16.02
N LYS A 103 -19.90 11.79 -15.77
CA LYS A 103 -20.91 11.62 -16.82
C LYS A 103 -20.85 12.75 -17.84
N SER A 104 -20.65 14.00 -17.41
CA SER A 104 -20.49 15.17 -18.30
C SER A 104 -19.24 15.07 -19.19
N GLU A 105 -18.24 14.32 -18.75
CA GLU A 105 -16.99 14.03 -19.49
C GLU A 105 -17.08 12.72 -20.32
N ASN A 106 -18.27 12.13 -20.46
CA ASN A 106 -18.50 10.86 -21.16
C ASN A 106 -17.80 9.66 -20.54
N ILE A 107 -17.51 9.70 -19.25
CA ILE A 107 -17.03 8.56 -18.46
C ILE A 107 -18.23 7.74 -18.03
N THR A 108 -18.20 6.45 -18.32
CA THR A 108 -19.34 5.55 -18.08
C THR A 108 -19.12 4.50 -17.02
N LYS A 109 -17.88 4.33 -16.59
CA LYS A 109 -17.48 3.28 -15.64
C LYS A 109 -16.54 3.81 -14.60
N VAL A 110 -16.60 3.22 -13.41
CA VAL A 110 -15.67 3.49 -12.30
C VAL A 110 -15.08 2.20 -11.81
N VAL A 111 -13.76 2.20 -11.62
CA VAL A 111 -13.00 1.17 -10.90
C VAL A 111 -12.49 1.79 -9.61
N TYR A 112 -12.99 1.32 -8.50
CA TYR A 112 -12.76 1.89 -7.18
C TYR A 112 -11.99 0.91 -6.28
N LYS A 113 -10.86 1.36 -5.74
CA LYS A 113 -10.01 0.60 -4.82
C LYS A 113 -10.05 1.30 -3.45
N PRO A 114 -10.90 0.91 -2.52
CA PRO A 114 -10.94 1.54 -1.20
C PRO A 114 -9.59 1.38 -0.47
N VAL A 115 -9.27 2.32 0.39
CA VAL A 115 -8.16 2.16 1.33
C VAL A 115 -8.50 1.02 2.29
N PRO A 116 -7.65 -0.02 2.44
CA PRO A 116 -7.95 -1.12 3.35
C PRO A 116 -8.08 -0.63 4.79
N TYR A 117 -9.04 -1.18 5.54
CA TYR A 117 -9.39 -0.73 6.90
C TYR A 117 -8.21 -0.69 7.87
N ILE A 118 -7.18 -1.51 7.64
CA ILE A 118 -5.97 -1.53 8.48
C ILE A 118 -5.20 -0.22 8.44
N TYR A 119 -5.35 0.59 7.37
CA TYR A 119 -4.74 1.91 7.24
C TYR A 119 -5.60 3.04 7.80
N HIS A 120 -6.83 2.75 8.23
CA HIS A 120 -7.69 3.76 8.83
C HIS A 120 -7.21 4.12 10.25
N ASN A 121 -7.16 5.42 10.55
CA ASN A 121 -6.87 5.95 11.89
C ASN A 121 -8.07 5.74 12.83
N VAL A 122 -9.29 5.89 12.28
CA VAL A 122 -10.58 5.59 12.90
C VAL A 122 -11.47 4.90 11.86
N PRO A 123 -12.62 4.29 12.21
CA PRO A 123 -13.52 3.67 11.23
C PRO A 123 -13.83 4.61 10.06
N CYS A 124 -13.67 4.13 8.82
CA CYS A 124 -13.77 4.93 7.60
C CYS A 124 -14.18 4.04 6.41
N GLU A 125 -15.37 3.47 6.46
CA GLU A 125 -15.92 2.56 5.44
C GLU A 125 -17.25 3.08 4.85
N GLU A 126 -17.49 4.40 4.92
CA GLU A 126 -18.68 5.04 4.37
C GLU A 126 -18.79 4.82 2.87
N ASP A 127 -17.67 4.74 2.17
CA ASP A 127 -17.59 4.47 0.74
C ASP A 127 -18.10 3.06 0.38
N LEU A 128 -17.84 2.05 1.21
CA LEU A 128 -18.30 0.68 0.98
C LEU A 128 -19.84 0.61 0.98
N TYR A 129 -20.51 1.37 1.87
CA TYR A 129 -21.96 1.48 1.87
C TYR A 129 -22.49 2.14 0.58
N VAL A 130 -21.80 3.18 0.10
CA VAL A 130 -22.20 3.83 -1.16
C VAL A 130 -21.98 2.90 -2.36
N LEU A 131 -20.88 2.17 -2.40
CA LEU A 131 -20.63 1.16 -3.43
C LEU A 131 -21.72 0.10 -3.47
N PHE A 132 -22.19 -0.37 -2.30
CA PHE A 132 -23.35 -1.27 -2.20
C PHE A 132 -24.62 -0.64 -2.79
N ARG A 133 -24.88 0.65 -2.50
CA ARG A 133 -26.05 1.40 -3.01
C ARG A 133 -26.00 1.64 -4.53
N LEU A 134 -24.80 1.64 -5.12
CA LEU A 134 -24.56 1.78 -6.56
C LEU A 134 -24.54 0.44 -7.29
N ASP A 135 -24.91 -0.65 -6.64
CA ASP A 135 -24.83 -2.03 -7.17
C ASP A 135 -23.41 -2.37 -7.70
N ALA A 136 -22.38 -1.82 -7.04
CA ALA A 136 -20.99 -2.04 -7.42
C ALA A 136 -20.62 -3.52 -7.24
N THR A 137 -20.02 -4.09 -8.27
CA THR A 137 -19.53 -5.48 -8.25
C THR A 137 -18.14 -5.55 -7.66
N LEU A 138 -17.89 -6.43 -6.69
CA LEU A 138 -16.55 -6.80 -6.26
C LEU A 138 -15.87 -7.57 -7.40
N SER A 139 -14.93 -6.92 -8.08
CA SER A 139 -14.26 -7.46 -9.26
C SER A 139 -12.95 -8.17 -8.97
N GLU A 140 -12.22 -7.71 -7.95
CA GLU A 140 -10.96 -8.29 -7.51
C GLU A 140 -10.87 -8.24 -5.98
N ARG A 141 -10.27 -9.27 -5.39
CA ARG A 141 -9.96 -9.34 -3.96
C ARG A 141 -8.62 -10.01 -3.77
N SER A 142 -7.64 -9.28 -3.28
CA SER A 142 -6.35 -9.82 -2.89
C SER A 142 -6.29 -10.00 -1.37
N VAL A 143 -5.47 -10.96 -0.93
CA VAL A 143 -5.26 -11.24 0.50
C VAL A 143 -3.88 -10.76 0.90
N SER A 144 -3.82 -9.82 1.84
CA SER A 144 -2.61 -9.43 2.57
C SER A 144 -2.50 -10.17 3.89
N SER A 145 -1.29 -10.41 4.37
CA SER A 145 -1.04 -11.03 5.68
C SER A 145 -0.59 -9.97 6.68
N THR A 146 -1.41 -9.71 7.67
CA THR A 146 -1.25 -8.60 8.62
C THR A 146 -1.10 -9.12 10.05
N ILE A 147 -0.21 -8.51 10.82
CA ILE A 147 0.00 -8.76 12.25
C ILE A 147 -0.47 -7.53 13.03
N ILE A 148 -1.37 -7.73 14.00
CA ILE A 148 -1.70 -6.73 14.99
C ILE A 148 -0.66 -6.86 16.10
N LEU A 149 0.22 -5.87 16.25
CA LEU A 149 1.46 -6.02 17.00
C LEU A 149 1.28 -6.13 18.52
N ASP A 150 0.23 -5.56 19.09
CA ASP A 150 -0.16 -5.74 20.50
C ASP A 150 -0.88 -7.08 20.79
N LYS A 151 -1.29 -7.82 19.72
CA LYS A 151 -2.01 -9.10 19.81
C LYS A 151 -1.37 -10.18 18.94
N LYS A 152 -0.04 -10.23 18.91
CA LYS A 152 0.72 -11.12 18.03
C LYS A 152 0.42 -12.58 18.26
N ILE A 153 0.20 -13.32 17.18
CA ILE A 153 0.24 -14.78 17.17
C ILE A 153 1.71 -15.21 17.14
N ALA A 154 2.07 -16.18 17.96
CA ALA A 154 3.45 -16.65 18.04
C ALA A 154 3.97 -17.21 16.70
N PHE A 155 5.21 -16.94 16.39
CA PHE A 155 5.89 -17.54 15.25
C PHE A 155 5.86 -19.07 15.31
N ASN A 156 5.68 -19.73 14.19
CA ASN A 156 5.71 -21.17 14.09
C ASN A 156 7.15 -21.72 14.26
N HIS A 157 7.25 -23.06 14.40
CA HIS A 157 8.55 -23.71 14.60
C HIS A 157 9.54 -23.44 13.47
N SER A 158 9.10 -23.47 12.22
CA SER A 158 9.96 -23.24 11.06
C SER A 158 10.60 -21.84 11.11
N ARG A 159 9.86 -20.80 11.48
CA ARG A 159 10.42 -19.43 11.62
C ARG A 159 11.42 -19.36 12.76
N LYS A 160 11.10 -19.96 13.90
CA LYS A 160 12.01 -20.03 15.07
C LYS A 160 13.31 -20.78 14.75
N ASP A 161 13.23 -21.86 13.98
CA ASP A 161 14.40 -22.61 13.53
C ASP A 161 15.27 -21.82 12.58
N GLY A 162 14.65 -21.10 11.62
CA GLY A 162 15.34 -20.19 10.73
C GLY A 162 16.09 -19.08 11.49
N ILE A 163 15.43 -18.46 12.48
CA ILE A 163 16.04 -17.44 13.34
C ILE A 163 17.28 -17.99 14.08
N ARG A 164 17.15 -19.18 14.70
CA ARG A 164 18.26 -19.83 15.39
C ARG A 164 19.43 -20.10 14.45
N LYS A 165 19.12 -20.59 13.25
CA LYS A 165 20.12 -20.87 12.23
C LYS A 165 20.86 -19.61 11.80
N ALA A 166 20.12 -18.53 11.53
CA ALA A 166 20.69 -17.25 11.13
C ALA A 166 21.61 -16.66 12.21
N LYS A 167 21.20 -16.69 13.48
CA LYS A 167 22.02 -16.26 14.64
C LYS A 167 23.30 -17.08 14.75
N LYS A 168 23.23 -18.41 14.55
CA LYS A 168 24.41 -19.30 14.59
C LYS A 168 25.42 -18.98 13.47
N ASN A 169 24.95 -18.49 12.32
CA ASN A 169 25.80 -18.11 11.17
C ASN A 169 26.21 -16.63 11.19
N SER A 170 26.05 -15.94 12.31
CA SER A 170 26.49 -14.56 12.53
C SER A 170 25.98 -13.56 11.48
N LEU A 171 24.74 -13.76 10.99
CA LEU A 171 24.09 -12.78 10.11
C LEU A 171 23.81 -11.49 10.88
N ARG A 172 24.05 -10.34 10.24
CA ARG A 172 23.81 -9.01 10.81
C ARG A 172 22.69 -8.32 10.05
N ILE A 173 21.91 -7.50 10.75
CA ILE A 173 20.87 -6.66 10.15
C ILE A 173 21.32 -5.20 10.28
N GLU A 174 21.10 -4.43 9.21
CA GLU A 174 21.36 -3.01 9.19
C GLU A 174 20.27 -2.25 8.44
N ARG A 175 19.96 -1.03 8.90
CA ARG A 175 19.24 -0.05 8.08
C ARG A 175 20.22 0.50 7.06
N SER A 176 19.82 0.53 5.79
CA SER A 176 20.71 0.84 4.68
C SER A 176 20.09 1.82 3.70
N THR A 177 20.91 2.43 2.87
CA THR A 177 20.51 3.20 1.68
C THR A 177 21.04 2.58 0.40
N ASP A 178 21.66 1.39 0.50
CA ASP A 178 22.21 0.67 -0.66
C ASP A 178 21.12 -0.08 -1.43
N TYR A 179 20.21 0.69 -2.03
CA TYR A 179 19.23 0.13 -2.97
C TYR A 179 19.88 -0.54 -4.16
N ALA A 180 21.04 -0.02 -4.62
CA ALA A 180 21.75 -0.55 -5.78
C ALA A 180 22.28 -1.98 -5.53
N GLY A 181 22.79 -2.26 -4.33
CA GLY A 181 23.21 -3.60 -3.94
C GLY A 181 22.04 -4.56 -3.75
N PHE A 182 20.90 -4.08 -3.25
CA PHE A 182 19.72 -4.93 -3.02
C PHE A 182 18.92 -5.24 -4.30
N TRP A 183 18.85 -4.31 -5.26
CA TRP A 183 17.97 -4.42 -6.42
C TRP A 183 18.24 -5.66 -7.29
N PRO A 184 19.49 -6.05 -7.57
CA PRO A 184 19.79 -7.29 -8.31
C PRO A 184 19.24 -8.55 -7.61
N VAL A 185 19.26 -8.59 -6.26
CA VAL A 185 18.71 -9.72 -5.48
C VAL A 185 17.19 -9.79 -5.64
N LEU A 186 16.52 -8.64 -5.65
CA LEU A 186 15.07 -8.52 -5.87
C LEU A 186 14.70 -8.95 -7.29
N GLU A 187 15.36 -8.40 -8.31
CA GLU A 187 15.08 -8.69 -9.73
C GLU A 187 15.30 -10.17 -10.05
N ALA A 188 16.43 -10.75 -9.62
CA ALA A 188 16.71 -12.17 -9.83
C ALA A 188 15.64 -13.08 -9.21
N ASN A 189 15.13 -12.72 -8.02
CA ASN A 189 14.11 -13.53 -7.35
C ASN A 189 12.73 -13.41 -8.03
N LEU A 190 12.32 -12.21 -8.44
CA LEU A 190 11.08 -11.99 -9.17
C LEU A 190 11.11 -12.66 -10.56
N GLN A 191 12.21 -12.55 -11.29
CA GLN A 191 12.38 -13.19 -12.60
C GLN A 191 12.29 -14.71 -12.48
N ASN A 192 12.98 -15.30 -11.48
CA ASN A 192 13.05 -16.76 -11.31
C ASN A 192 11.72 -17.38 -10.84
N ARG A 193 10.90 -16.64 -10.08
CA ARG A 193 9.67 -17.19 -9.48
C ARG A 193 8.40 -16.83 -10.22
N HIS A 194 8.35 -15.63 -10.81
CA HIS A 194 7.12 -15.07 -11.34
C HIS A 194 7.25 -14.57 -12.77
N SER A 195 8.44 -14.70 -13.40
CA SER A 195 8.76 -14.09 -14.70
C SER A 195 8.37 -12.61 -14.75
N ALA A 196 8.57 -11.92 -13.61
CA ALA A 196 8.13 -10.54 -13.39
C ALA A 196 9.33 -9.63 -13.04
N LYS A 197 9.10 -8.33 -13.18
CA LYS A 197 10.02 -7.28 -12.71
C LYS A 197 9.40 -6.53 -11.54
N PRO A 198 10.21 -5.84 -10.69
CA PRO A 198 9.68 -4.91 -9.71
C PRO A 198 8.80 -3.85 -10.40
N VAL A 199 7.75 -3.40 -9.71
CA VAL A 199 6.86 -2.33 -10.22
C VAL A 199 7.63 -1.01 -10.39
N HIS A 200 8.57 -0.73 -9.47
CA HIS A 200 9.49 0.40 -9.55
C HIS A 200 10.83 -0.04 -10.14
N SER A 201 11.44 0.80 -10.95
CA SER A 201 12.86 0.67 -11.27
C SER A 201 13.73 1.06 -10.06
N LEU A 202 15.01 0.71 -10.09
CA LEU A 202 15.98 1.15 -9.06
C LEU A 202 16.00 2.68 -8.92
N LEU A 203 16.03 3.41 -10.04
CA LEU A 203 16.06 4.88 -10.03
C LEU A 203 14.79 5.49 -9.43
N GLU A 204 13.63 4.94 -9.76
CA GLU A 204 12.36 5.38 -9.16
C GLU A 204 12.36 5.13 -7.65
N MET A 205 12.82 3.96 -7.19
CA MET A 205 12.86 3.67 -5.76
C MET A 205 13.84 4.56 -5.00
N GLN A 206 15.03 4.82 -5.56
CA GLN A 206 15.98 5.76 -4.97
C GLN A 206 15.42 7.18 -4.91
N HIS A 207 14.75 7.62 -5.97
CA HIS A 207 14.09 8.92 -6.01
C HIS A 207 12.99 9.02 -4.94
N LEU A 208 12.08 8.05 -4.88
CA LEU A 208 11.01 8.02 -3.88
C LEU A 208 11.56 7.98 -2.45
N ALA A 209 12.60 7.18 -2.19
CA ALA A 209 13.24 7.12 -0.88
C ALA A 209 13.90 8.46 -0.49
N SER A 210 14.42 9.22 -1.47
CA SER A 210 14.96 10.56 -1.22
C SER A 210 13.87 11.60 -0.89
N LEU A 211 12.68 11.45 -1.48
CA LEU A 211 11.52 12.33 -1.21
C LEU A 211 10.83 11.99 0.12
N PHE A 212 10.88 10.72 0.54
CA PHE A 212 10.18 10.17 1.70
C PHE A 212 11.12 9.35 2.60
N PRO A 213 12.21 9.95 3.15
CA PRO A 213 13.27 9.21 3.85
C PRO A 213 12.81 8.56 5.18
N ASP A 214 11.74 9.09 5.77
CA ASP A 214 11.14 8.54 6.99
C ASP A 214 10.08 7.47 6.69
N ASN A 215 9.49 7.51 5.48
CA ASN A 215 8.44 6.58 5.08
C ASN A 215 8.97 5.39 4.28
N ILE A 216 10.07 5.53 3.54
CA ILE A 216 10.64 4.47 2.69
C ILE A 216 11.98 4.06 3.26
N VAL A 217 12.04 2.86 3.83
CA VAL A 217 13.20 2.37 4.57
C VAL A 217 13.64 1.02 4.03
N LEU A 218 14.95 0.89 3.79
CA LEU A 218 15.59 -0.37 3.42
C LEU A 218 16.29 -0.99 4.63
N TYR A 219 16.04 -2.28 4.87
CA TYR A 219 16.84 -3.11 5.76
C TYR A 219 17.50 -4.24 4.99
N LEU A 220 18.77 -4.48 5.30
CA LEU A 220 19.59 -5.56 4.72
C LEU A 220 20.00 -6.55 5.79
N VAL A 221 20.14 -7.79 5.37
CA VAL A 221 20.80 -8.84 6.13
C VAL A 221 22.13 -9.14 5.44
N ILE A 222 23.21 -8.99 6.20
CA ILE A 222 24.60 -9.10 5.72
C ILE A 222 25.27 -10.32 6.32
N THR A 223 25.97 -11.09 5.49
CA THR A 223 26.79 -12.23 5.92
C THR A 223 28.07 -11.77 6.62
N SER A 224 28.79 -12.71 7.24
CA SER A 224 30.13 -12.46 7.80
C SER A 224 31.16 -12.01 6.76
N CYS A 225 30.93 -12.34 5.47
CA CYS A 225 31.76 -11.89 4.34
C CYS A 225 31.32 -10.53 3.77
N SER A 226 30.43 -9.83 4.43
CA SER A 226 29.88 -8.53 4.00
C SER A 226 29.04 -8.60 2.71
N GLU A 227 28.46 -9.75 2.38
CA GLU A 227 27.57 -9.93 1.25
C GLU A 227 26.10 -9.79 1.66
N ILE A 228 25.25 -9.25 0.77
CA ILE A 228 23.82 -9.13 1.00
C ILE A 228 23.17 -10.52 0.90
N ALA A 229 22.67 -11.04 2.02
CA ALA A 229 21.95 -12.31 2.10
C ALA A 229 20.44 -12.14 1.84
N ALA A 230 19.85 -11.04 2.32
CA ALA A 230 18.44 -10.71 2.17
C ALA A 230 18.21 -9.22 2.37
N GLY A 231 17.02 -8.75 2.04
CA GLY A 231 16.59 -7.38 2.36
C GLY A 231 15.08 -7.17 2.20
N THR A 232 14.64 -6.05 2.70
CA THR A 232 13.24 -5.59 2.58
C THR A 232 13.17 -4.08 2.46
N VAL A 233 12.34 -3.59 1.57
CA VAL A 233 11.90 -2.19 1.53
C VAL A 233 10.57 -2.10 2.23
N LEU A 234 10.50 -1.24 3.23
CA LEU A 234 9.31 -0.98 4.02
C LEU A 234 8.71 0.38 3.67
N TYR A 235 7.39 0.45 3.67
CA TYR A 235 6.62 1.69 3.62
C TYR A 235 6.00 1.93 5.00
N ILE A 236 6.36 3.06 5.60
CA ILE A 236 5.93 3.43 6.96
C ILE A 236 4.85 4.49 6.86
N ASN A 237 3.68 4.20 7.39
CA ASN A 237 2.55 5.12 7.49
C ASN A 237 2.13 5.23 8.96
N ASN A 238 2.39 6.36 9.61
CA ASN A 238 2.09 6.54 11.04
C ASN A 238 2.54 5.31 11.86
N ASN A 239 1.58 4.56 12.41
CA ASN A 239 1.84 3.36 13.23
C ASN A 239 1.67 2.05 12.43
N ILE A 240 1.87 2.08 11.11
CA ILE A 240 1.71 0.93 10.22
C ILE A 240 2.96 0.74 9.40
N VAL A 241 3.47 -0.47 9.37
CA VAL A 241 4.59 -0.90 8.54
C VAL A 241 4.06 -1.80 7.43
N HIS A 242 4.31 -1.44 6.19
CA HIS A 242 3.98 -2.26 5.01
C HIS A 242 5.26 -2.76 4.35
N VAL A 243 5.31 -4.05 4.04
CA VAL A 243 6.41 -4.66 3.30
C VAL A 243 6.17 -4.46 1.80
N GLN A 244 6.84 -3.47 1.21
CA GLN A 244 6.74 -3.17 -0.22
C GLN A 244 7.53 -4.16 -1.08
N TYR A 245 8.75 -4.47 -0.67
CA TYR A 245 9.60 -5.46 -1.33
C TYR A 245 10.33 -6.33 -0.31
N ILE A 246 10.45 -7.61 -0.64
CA ILE A 246 11.18 -8.60 0.14
C ILE A 246 11.94 -9.52 -0.81
N SER A 247 13.21 -9.79 -0.52
CA SER A 247 13.99 -10.74 -1.29
C SER A 247 15.13 -11.33 -0.49
N SER A 248 15.60 -12.51 -0.91
CA SER A 248 16.82 -13.12 -0.37
C SER A 248 17.56 -13.91 -1.46
N THR A 249 18.87 -13.99 -1.34
CA THR A 249 19.69 -14.88 -2.13
C THR A 249 19.39 -16.35 -1.81
N LYS A 250 19.87 -17.30 -2.63
CA LYS A 250 19.75 -18.74 -2.33
C LYS A 250 20.44 -19.08 -1.01
N GLU A 251 21.62 -18.51 -0.78
CA GLU A 251 22.36 -18.67 0.46
C GLU A 251 21.61 -18.07 1.64
N GLY A 252 21.16 -16.80 1.56
CA GLY A 252 20.38 -16.14 2.60
C GLY A 252 19.13 -16.93 2.98
N LYS A 253 18.42 -17.50 1.99
CA LYS A 253 17.30 -18.40 2.24
C LYS A 253 17.71 -19.64 3.01
N SER A 254 18.83 -20.27 2.64
CA SER A 254 19.34 -21.46 3.34
C SER A 254 19.75 -21.15 4.78
N LEU A 255 20.21 -19.94 5.05
CA LEU A 255 20.69 -19.48 6.36
C LEU A 255 19.56 -18.92 7.26
N GLY A 256 18.33 -18.77 6.76
CA GLY A 256 17.21 -18.18 7.51
C GLY A 256 17.28 -16.66 7.62
N ALA A 257 17.87 -15.97 6.66
CA ALA A 257 18.12 -14.53 6.69
C ALA A 257 16.82 -13.73 6.85
N LEU A 258 15.76 -14.07 6.09
CA LEU A 258 14.46 -13.40 6.22
C LEU A 258 13.77 -13.70 7.57
N ASP A 259 13.98 -14.88 8.13
CA ASP A 259 13.42 -15.22 9.44
C ASP A 259 14.01 -14.32 10.53
N LEU A 260 15.33 -14.11 10.49
CA LEU A 260 16.02 -13.20 11.40
C LEU A 260 15.59 -11.75 11.19
N LEU A 261 15.47 -11.32 9.92
CA LEU A 261 15.07 -9.94 9.58
C LEU A 261 13.69 -9.63 10.10
N PHE A 262 12.71 -10.51 9.85
CA PHE A 262 11.34 -10.28 10.30
C PHE A 262 11.18 -10.42 11.82
N ASP A 263 11.96 -11.29 12.48
CA ASP A 263 12.04 -11.33 13.95
C ASP A 263 12.45 -9.96 14.52
N PHE A 264 13.54 -9.40 14.00
CA PHE A 264 14.06 -8.11 14.39
C PHE A 264 13.07 -6.97 14.13
N LEU A 265 12.46 -6.94 12.93
CA LEU A 265 11.52 -5.86 12.57
C LEU A 265 10.24 -5.91 13.42
N ILE A 266 9.66 -7.11 13.62
CA ILE A 266 8.37 -7.29 14.30
C ILE A 266 8.52 -7.20 15.83
N ASN A 267 9.62 -7.72 16.38
CA ASN A 267 9.76 -7.87 17.82
C ASN A 267 10.65 -6.81 18.50
N ASP A 268 11.48 -6.11 17.71
CA ASP A 268 12.38 -5.09 18.24
C ASP A 268 12.07 -3.70 17.66
N VAL A 269 12.23 -3.49 16.34
CA VAL A 269 12.18 -2.15 15.73
C VAL A 269 10.77 -1.56 15.74
N TYR A 270 9.78 -2.32 15.33
CA TYR A 270 8.39 -1.84 15.15
C TYR A 270 7.42 -2.44 16.17
N ARG A 271 7.91 -3.01 17.28
CA ARG A 271 7.10 -3.67 18.30
C ARG A 271 5.97 -2.82 18.88
N ASP A 272 6.19 -1.51 18.94
CA ASP A 272 5.25 -0.52 19.51
C ASP A 272 4.32 0.10 18.42
N TYR A 273 4.45 -0.35 17.16
CA TYR A 273 3.54 0.01 16.09
C TYR A 273 2.22 -0.78 16.20
N ARG A 274 1.17 -0.24 15.59
CA ARG A 274 -0.14 -0.90 15.61
C ARG A 274 -0.16 -2.13 14.70
N ILE A 275 0.37 -2.02 13.49
CA ILE A 275 0.22 -3.02 12.42
C ILE A 275 1.53 -3.24 11.68
N PHE A 276 1.83 -4.52 11.43
CA PHE A 276 2.83 -4.96 10.46
C PHE A 276 2.12 -5.73 9.34
N ASP A 277 2.06 -5.12 8.15
CA ASP A 277 1.40 -5.66 6.97
C ASP A 277 2.43 -6.22 5.98
N SER A 278 2.43 -7.52 5.80
CA SER A 278 3.39 -8.22 4.92
C SER A 278 3.02 -8.15 3.43
N GLY A 279 1.98 -7.41 3.06
CA GLY A 279 1.52 -7.26 1.69
C GLY A 279 0.78 -8.48 1.14
N THR A 280 0.28 -8.34 -0.09
CA THR A 280 -0.57 -9.35 -0.72
C THR A 280 0.18 -10.61 -1.15
N SER A 281 -0.55 -11.74 -1.25
CA SER A 281 -0.04 -13.05 -1.66
C SER A 281 -0.93 -13.65 -2.75
N CYS A 282 -1.44 -12.82 -3.66
CA CYS A 282 -2.35 -13.24 -4.72
C CYS A 282 -1.84 -12.82 -6.10
N LEU A 283 -2.26 -13.57 -7.10
CA LEU A 283 -2.06 -13.31 -8.53
C LEU A 283 -3.42 -13.28 -9.25
N CYS A 284 -3.44 -12.85 -10.50
CA CYS A 284 -4.62 -12.87 -11.38
C CYS A 284 -5.85 -12.19 -10.74
N GLY A 285 -5.70 -10.95 -10.24
CA GLY A 285 -6.81 -10.23 -9.60
C GLY A 285 -7.36 -10.89 -8.34
N GLY A 286 -6.51 -11.63 -7.62
CA GLY A 286 -6.88 -12.35 -6.40
C GLY A 286 -7.42 -13.76 -6.59
N LYS A 287 -7.55 -14.24 -7.85
CA LYS A 287 -8.11 -15.57 -8.15
C LYS A 287 -7.13 -16.72 -7.88
N LEU A 288 -5.85 -16.43 -7.81
CA LEU A 288 -4.81 -17.42 -7.53
C LEU A 288 -4.03 -17.01 -6.29
N LEU A 289 -3.98 -17.90 -5.29
CA LEU A 289 -3.20 -17.71 -4.07
C LEU A 289 -1.79 -18.27 -4.25
N ASP A 290 -0.75 -17.50 -3.89
CA ASP A 290 0.60 -18.02 -3.73
C ASP A 290 0.71 -18.71 -2.36
N GLU A 291 0.50 -20.04 -2.34
CA GLU A 291 0.50 -20.85 -1.12
C GLU A 291 1.83 -20.79 -0.36
N GLY A 292 2.95 -20.73 -1.09
CA GLY A 292 4.28 -20.66 -0.48
C GLY A 292 4.52 -19.32 0.23
N LEU A 293 4.04 -18.22 -0.37
CA LEU A 293 4.17 -16.89 0.19
C LEU A 293 3.22 -16.69 1.39
N ILE A 294 1.96 -17.16 1.29
CA ILE A 294 1.02 -17.09 2.40
C ILE A 294 1.49 -17.92 3.60
N PHE A 295 1.98 -19.14 3.35
CA PHE A 295 2.54 -20.00 4.39
C PHE A 295 3.72 -19.35 5.13
N GLN A 296 4.60 -18.65 4.38
CA GLN A 296 5.70 -17.91 4.97
C GLN A 296 5.20 -16.79 5.90
N LYS A 297 4.26 -15.97 5.42
CA LYS A 297 3.71 -14.82 6.15
C LYS A 297 2.89 -15.24 7.37
N GLU A 298 2.07 -16.27 7.24
CA GLU A 298 1.32 -16.84 8.36
C GLU A 298 2.23 -17.47 9.43
N GLY A 299 3.39 -17.97 9.00
CA GLY A 299 4.43 -18.48 9.90
C GLY A 299 4.96 -17.43 10.87
N PHE A 300 4.93 -16.15 10.51
CA PHE A 300 5.22 -15.00 11.39
C PHE A 300 4.00 -14.50 12.18
N GLY A 301 2.90 -15.22 12.15
CA GLY A 301 1.68 -14.84 12.86
C GLY A 301 0.74 -13.95 12.06
N GLY A 302 1.01 -13.70 10.78
CA GLY A 302 0.13 -12.93 9.90
C GLY A 302 -1.23 -13.58 9.72
N ARG A 303 -2.28 -12.77 9.56
CA ARG A 303 -3.63 -13.22 9.20
C ARG A 303 -4.21 -12.33 8.12
N SER A 304 -5.19 -12.86 7.42
CA SER A 304 -5.73 -12.29 6.20
C SER A 304 -6.46 -10.97 6.40
N VAL A 305 -6.11 -10.00 5.57
CA VAL A 305 -6.87 -8.77 5.33
C VAL A 305 -7.12 -8.67 3.83
N CYS A 306 -8.36 -8.33 3.45
CA CYS A 306 -8.73 -8.22 2.04
C CYS A 306 -8.40 -6.83 1.49
N TYR A 307 -7.87 -6.80 0.27
CA TYR A 307 -7.70 -5.61 -0.56
C TYR A 307 -8.63 -5.77 -1.75
N ASP A 308 -9.63 -4.93 -1.81
CA ASP A 308 -10.76 -5.06 -2.72
C ASP A 308 -10.69 -4.07 -3.88
N THR A 309 -11.25 -4.47 -5.01
CA THR A 309 -11.52 -3.60 -6.16
C THR A 309 -12.98 -3.77 -6.57
N TYR A 310 -13.70 -2.66 -6.61
CA TYR A 310 -15.09 -2.60 -7.02
C TYR A 310 -15.21 -1.96 -8.40
N ARG A 311 -16.26 -2.34 -9.14
CA ARG A 311 -16.63 -1.75 -10.43
C ARG A 311 -18.11 -1.43 -10.45
N TYR A 312 -18.46 -0.25 -10.96
CA TYR A 312 -19.84 0.11 -11.23
C TYR A 312 -19.96 0.96 -12.50
N SER A 313 -21.17 1.02 -13.05
CA SER A 313 -21.50 1.87 -14.19
C SER A 313 -22.17 3.15 -13.71
N ILE A 314 -21.82 4.29 -14.32
CA ILE A 314 -22.48 5.57 -14.08
C ILE A 314 -23.78 5.57 -14.90
N VAL A 315 -24.91 5.67 -14.21
CA VAL A 315 -26.26 5.67 -14.80
C VAL A 315 -26.75 7.10 -15.11
#